data_74c51f29a94ee4ae9f43898bbf20b724
#
_entry.id   74c51f29a94ee4ae9f43898bbf20b724
#
_cell.length_a   1.000
_cell.length_b   1.000
_cell.length_c   1.000
_cell.angle_alpha   90.00
_cell.angle_beta   90.00
_cell.angle_gamma   90.00
#
_symmetry.space_group_name_H-M   'P 1'
#
loop_
_entity.id
_entity.type
_entity.pdbx_description
1 polymer ?
#
loop_
_entity_poly.entity_id
_entity_poly.type
_entity_poly.pdbx_seq_one_letter_code
_entity_poly.pdbx_strand_id
1 'polypeptide(L)'
;MANQNNNKGGQQQDVNQLLKVRREKLQNLQEAGKDPFQITKYNVTHHSSDVKELYNAHEAEILGDRKAPDVEGLDDAAKREVINNDYNERREIMDAKPIEVSIAGRMMFKRVMGKASFCNIQDLKGNIQVYVARDNIGEDSYA
;
A
#
# COMPACT_ATOMS: atom_id res chain seq x y z
N MET A 1 -55.20 9.71 5.37
CA MET A 1 -54.31 10.26 4.33
C MET A 1 -52.97 10.56 4.98
N ALA A 2 -52.03 9.65 4.78
CA ALA A 2 -50.74 9.66 5.46
C ALA A 2 -49.70 10.50 4.69
N ASN A 3 -49.01 11.32 5.43
CA ASN A 3 -48.02 12.30 5.04
C ASN A 3 -46.73 11.60 4.56
N GLN A 4 -46.51 11.55 3.24
CA GLN A 4 -45.24 11.12 2.64
C GLN A 4 -44.58 12.33 2.00
N ASN A 5 -43.88 13.15 2.77
CA ASN A 5 -42.99 14.17 2.17
C ASN A 5 -42.06 14.80 3.19
N ASN A 6 -41.01 14.06 3.65
CA ASN A 6 -39.97 14.74 4.45
C ASN A 6 -38.57 14.10 4.38
N ASN A 7 -38.21 13.37 3.30
CA ASN A 7 -36.88 12.74 3.26
C ASN A 7 -35.99 13.16 2.09
N LYS A 8 -36.45 14.08 1.22
CA LYS A 8 -35.63 14.57 0.09
C LYS A 8 -34.73 15.75 0.43
N GLY A 9 -35.10 16.56 1.44
CA GLY A 9 -34.35 17.77 1.82
C GLY A 9 -33.04 17.44 2.56
N GLY A 10 -33.06 16.44 3.43
CA GLY A 10 -31.88 16.04 4.21
C GLY A 10 -30.76 15.45 3.34
N GLN A 11 -31.12 14.58 2.38
CA GLN A 11 -30.13 13.97 1.47
C GLN A 11 -29.48 14.98 0.53
N GLN A 12 -30.22 16.00 0.10
CA GLN A 12 -29.69 17.02 -0.80
C GLN A 12 -28.77 18.02 -0.08
N GLN A 13 -29.02 18.33 1.20
CA GLN A 13 -28.12 19.10 2.03
C GLN A 13 -26.81 18.34 2.32
N ASP A 14 -26.87 17.05 2.63
CA ASP A 14 -25.70 16.20 2.87
C ASP A 14 -24.80 16.09 1.63
N VAL A 15 -25.38 15.92 0.44
CA VAL A 15 -24.62 15.86 -0.82
C VAL A 15 -23.94 17.20 -1.11
N ASN A 16 -24.62 18.34 -0.89
CA ASN A 16 -24.04 19.67 -1.08
C ASN A 16 -22.89 19.92 -0.10
N GLN A 17 -23.01 19.50 1.13
CA GLN A 17 -21.95 19.62 2.14
C GLN A 17 -20.73 18.77 1.80
N LEU A 18 -20.92 17.54 1.36
CA LEU A 18 -19.83 16.68 0.89
C LEU A 18 -19.10 17.27 -0.33
N LEU A 19 -19.84 17.82 -1.27
CA LEU A 19 -19.27 18.48 -2.45
C LEU A 19 -18.48 19.74 -2.06
N LYS A 20 -18.98 20.51 -1.10
CA LYS A 20 -18.26 21.67 -0.57
C LYS A 20 -16.93 21.28 0.04
N VAL A 21 -16.92 20.28 0.93
CA VAL A 21 -15.68 19.75 1.56
C VAL A 21 -14.70 19.25 0.52
N ARG A 22 -15.16 18.57 -0.54
CA ARG A 22 -14.28 18.11 -1.63
C ARG A 22 -13.65 19.26 -2.40
N ARG A 23 -14.41 20.32 -2.67
CA ARG A 23 -13.91 21.52 -3.35
C ARG A 23 -12.89 22.28 -2.49
N GLU A 24 -13.15 22.43 -1.20
CA GLU A 24 -12.21 23.03 -0.25
C GLU A 24 -10.90 22.25 -0.18
N LYS A 25 -10.96 20.91 -0.12
CA LYS A 25 -9.76 20.07 -0.16
C LYS A 25 -8.98 20.22 -1.45
N LEU A 26 -9.66 20.29 -2.59
CA LEU A 26 -9.00 20.51 -3.88
C LEU A 26 -8.33 21.90 -3.92
N GLN A 27 -9.02 22.94 -3.47
CA GLN A 27 -8.46 24.28 -3.41
C GLN A 27 -7.21 24.33 -2.53
N ASN A 28 -7.24 23.72 -1.35
CA ASN A 28 -6.06 23.64 -0.46
C ASN A 28 -4.87 22.93 -1.13
N LEU A 29 -5.12 21.87 -1.90
CA LEU A 29 -4.07 21.18 -2.65
C LEU A 29 -3.53 22.07 -3.78
N GLN A 30 -4.37 22.79 -4.49
CA GLN A 30 -3.97 23.73 -5.55
C GLN A 30 -3.13 24.88 -5.00
N GLU A 31 -3.54 25.49 -3.89
CA GLU A 31 -2.80 26.56 -3.20
C GLU A 31 -1.44 26.07 -2.67
N ALA A 32 -1.35 24.80 -2.26
CA ALA A 32 -0.10 24.17 -1.87
C ALA A 32 0.80 23.73 -3.04
N GLY A 33 0.40 24.00 -4.30
CA GLY A 33 1.14 23.58 -5.50
C GLY A 33 1.10 22.08 -5.77
N LYS A 34 0.14 21.36 -5.17
CA LYS A 34 -0.05 19.90 -5.29
C LYS A 34 -1.36 19.58 -6.03
N ASP A 35 -1.68 20.31 -7.08
CA ASP A 35 -2.92 20.10 -7.85
C ASP A 35 -2.93 18.71 -8.51
N PRO A 36 -3.83 17.79 -8.11
CA PRO A 36 -3.87 16.43 -8.65
C PRO A 36 -4.28 16.36 -10.12
N PHE A 37 -4.93 17.42 -10.65
CA PHE A 37 -5.35 17.49 -12.05
C PHE A 37 -4.25 17.94 -13.01
N GLN A 38 -3.08 18.35 -12.51
CA GLN A 38 -1.91 18.63 -13.33
C GLN A 38 -1.26 17.32 -13.84
N ILE A 39 -1.43 16.22 -13.10
CA ILE A 39 -0.89 14.91 -13.47
C ILE A 39 -1.94 14.19 -14.33
N THR A 40 -1.81 14.32 -15.66
CA THR A 40 -2.76 13.73 -16.61
C THR A 40 -2.36 12.33 -17.07
N LYS A 41 -1.10 11.93 -16.85
CA LYS A 41 -0.58 10.61 -17.22
C LYS A 41 0.42 10.11 -16.18
N TYR A 42 0.27 8.86 -15.80
CA TYR A 42 1.20 8.13 -14.93
C TYR A 42 1.62 6.83 -15.61
N ASN A 43 2.91 6.53 -15.63
CA ASN A 43 3.43 5.33 -16.28
C ASN A 43 3.36 4.14 -15.32
N VAL A 44 2.29 3.39 -15.39
CA VAL A 44 2.10 2.14 -14.65
C VAL A 44 2.80 1.02 -15.39
N THR A 45 3.72 0.31 -14.72
CA THR A 45 4.42 -0.84 -15.30
C THR A 45 3.72 -2.15 -15.01
N HIS A 46 3.14 -2.27 -13.81
CA HIS A 46 2.52 -3.50 -13.31
C HIS A 46 1.26 -3.20 -12.51
N HIS A 47 0.35 -4.14 -12.46
CA HIS A 47 -0.78 -4.16 -11.53
C HIS A 47 -0.49 -5.02 -10.30
N SER A 48 -1.32 -4.92 -9.29
CA SER A 48 -1.14 -5.61 -8.00
C SER A 48 -0.96 -7.13 -8.10
N SER A 49 -1.70 -7.79 -9.00
CA SER A 49 -1.53 -9.24 -9.26
C SER A 49 -0.21 -9.53 -9.96
N ASP A 50 0.15 -8.72 -10.96
CA ASP A 50 1.37 -8.90 -11.75
C ASP A 50 2.62 -8.76 -10.86
N VAL A 51 2.60 -7.82 -9.91
CA VAL A 51 3.70 -7.66 -8.93
C VAL A 51 3.87 -8.91 -8.06
N LYS A 52 2.76 -9.51 -7.62
CA LYS A 52 2.81 -10.74 -6.79
C LYS A 52 3.37 -11.92 -7.59
N GLU A 53 2.92 -12.09 -8.81
CA GLU A 53 3.42 -13.13 -9.71
C GLU A 53 4.90 -12.95 -10.04
N LEU A 54 5.29 -11.71 -10.36
CA LEU A 54 6.68 -11.34 -10.62
C LEU A 54 7.57 -11.60 -9.41
N TYR A 55 7.12 -11.23 -8.21
CA TYR A 55 7.86 -11.47 -6.98
C TYR A 55 8.03 -12.97 -6.70
N ASN A 56 6.96 -13.76 -6.84
CA ASN A 56 7.02 -15.20 -6.62
C ASN A 56 7.98 -15.89 -7.62
N ALA A 57 7.94 -15.48 -8.89
CA ALA A 57 8.86 -16.01 -9.90
C ALA A 57 10.32 -15.64 -9.60
N HIS A 58 10.55 -14.39 -9.20
CA HIS A 58 11.86 -13.89 -8.82
C HIS A 58 12.41 -14.57 -7.55
N GLU A 59 11.57 -14.76 -6.55
CA GLU A 59 11.93 -15.50 -5.34
C GLU A 59 12.31 -16.95 -5.67
N ALA A 60 11.55 -17.63 -6.52
CA ALA A 60 11.84 -18.99 -6.97
C ALA A 60 13.15 -19.07 -7.77
N GLU A 61 13.44 -18.08 -8.61
CA GLU A 61 14.70 -18.02 -9.37
C GLU A 61 15.91 -17.81 -8.45
N ILE A 62 15.81 -16.90 -7.46
CA ILE A 62 16.95 -16.52 -6.62
C ILE A 62 17.18 -17.52 -5.49
N LEU A 63 16.13 -17.95 -4.82
CA LEU A 63 16.23 -18.86 -3.68
C LEU A 63 16.26 -20.34 -4.11
N GLY A 64 15.79 -20.64 -5.34
CA GLY A 64 15.76 -22.01 -5.87
C GLY A 64 15.01 -22.95 -4.96
N ASP A 65 15.57 -24.16 -4.78
CA ASP A 65 15.01 -25.22 -3.94
C ASP A 65 15.35 -25.06 -2.44
N ARG A 66 15.65 -23.84 -1.98
CA ARG A 66 15.93 -23.58 -0.56
C ARG A 66 14.76 -24.03 0.30
N LYS A 67 15.03 -25.03 1.15
CA LYS A 67 14.03 -25.56 2.08
C LYS A 67 13.92 -24.68 3.31
N ALA A 68 12.76 -24.73 3.96
CA ALA A 68 12.61 -24.16 5.30
C ALA A 68 13.60 -24.82 6.26
N PRO A 69 14.11 -24.08 7.26
CA PRO A 69 15.04 -24.63 8.22
C PRO A 69 14.39 -25.76 9.03
N ASP A 70 15.16 -26.80 9.31
CA ASP A 70 14.71 -27.88 10.20
C ASP A 70 14.73 -27.39 11.64
N VAL A 71 13.59 -27.43 12.28
CA VAL A 71 13.38 -27.00 13.68
C VAL A 71 12.88 -28.13 14.57
N GLU A 72 12.90 -29.37 14.07
CA GLU A 72 12.45 -30.56 14.82
C GLU A 72 13.37 -30.79 16.03
N GLY A 73 12.78 -31.03 17.18
CA GLY A 73 13.52 -31.29 18.42
C GLY A 73 14.09 -30.06 19.13
N LEU A 74 13.97 -28.86 18.57
CA LEU A 74 14.41 -27.64 19.23
C LEU A 74 13.36 -27.11 20.23
N ASP A 75 13.81 -26.39 21.26
CA ASP A 75 12.92 -25.62 22.11
C ASP A 75 12.39 -24.34 21.42
N ASP A 76 11.42 -23.67 22.02
CA ASP A 76 10.75 -22.50 21.40
C ASP A 76 11.69 -21.31 21.18
N ALA A 77 12.72 -21.15 22.00
CA ALA A 77 13.69 -20.07 21.85
C ALA A 77 14.64 -20.35 20.67
N ALA A 78 15.17 -21.54 20.60
CA ALA A 78 16.05 -21.99 19.52
C ALA A 78 15.30 -22.03 18.16
N LYS A 79 14.02 -22.46 18.14
CA LYS A 79 13.17 -22.39 16.95
C LYS A 79 13.05 -20.98 16.41
N ARG A 80 12.75 -20.01 17.29
CA ARG A 80 12.62 -18.59 16.91
C ARG A 80 13.92 -18.04 16.33
N GLU A 81 15.05 -18.38 16.94
CA GLU A 81 16.36 -17.96 16.48
C GLU A 81 16.66 -18.49 15.07
N VAL A 82 16.49 -19.78 14.85
CA VAL A 82 16.73 -20.44 13.55
C VAL A 82 15.82 -19.85 12.47
N ILE A 83 14.52 -19.68 12.75
CA ILE A 83 13.54 -19.08 11.81
C ILE A 83 13.91 -17.64 11.51
N ASN A 84 14.29 -16.84 12.52
CA ASN A 84 14.68 -15.45 12.31
C ASN A 84 15.96 -15.32 11.49
N ASN A 85 16.94 -16.18 11.70
CA ASN A 85 18.18 -16.19 10.94
C ASN A 85 17.92 -16.56 9.47
N ASP A 86 17.13 -17.59 9.20
CA ASP A 86 16.72 -17.94 7.84
C ASP A 86 15.96 -16.81 7.16
N TYR A 87 15.02 -16.17 7.87
CA TYR A 87 14.29 -15.02 7.36
C TYR A 87 15.23 -13.85 6.99
N ASN A 88 16.18 -13.54 7.85
CA ASN A 88 17.13 -12.45 7.62
C ASN A 88 18.04 -12.74 6.42
N GLU A 89 18.57 -13.96 6.32
CA GLU A 89 19.39 -14.38 5.17
C GLU A 89 18.60 -14.31 3.85
N ARG A 90 17.37 -14.83 3.83
CA ARG A 90 16.50 -14.76 2.64
C ARG A 90 16.23 -13.31 2.24
N ARG A 91 15.98 -12.47 3.23
CA ARG A 91 15.75 -11.05 3.01
C ARG A 91 16.99 -10.37 2.42
N GLU A 92 18.18 -10.60 2.98
CA GLU A 92 19.43 -10.03 2.44
C GLU A 92 19.66 -10.45 0.99
N ILE A 93 19.42 -11.72 0.65
CA ILE A 93 19.56 -12.25 -0.71
C ILE A 93 18.57 -11.54 -1.66
N MET A 94 17.31 -11.37 -1.24
CA MET A 94 16.29 -10.70 -2.06
C MET A 94 16.55 -9.20 -2.18
N ASP A 95 16.95 -8.53 -1.11
CA ASP A 95 17.26 -7.09 -1.10
C ASP A 95 18.49 -6.75 -1.98
N ALA A 96 19.39 -7.71 -2.21
CA ALA A 96 20.53 -7.55 -3.14
C ALA A 96 20.11 -7.51 -4.61
N LYS A 97 18.90 -7.97 -4.94
CA LYS A 97 18.36 -7.99 -6.31
C LYS A 97 16.93 -7.43 -6.33
N PRO A 98 16.73 -6.13 -6.07
CA PRO A 98 15.41 -5.54 -6.00
C PRO A 98 14.73 -5.50 -7.37
N ILE A 99 13.41 -5.66 -7.36
CA ILE A 99 12.57 -5.46 -8.55
C ILE A 99 11.92 -4.07 -8.43
N GLU A 100 12.18 -3.23 -9.42
CA GLU A 100 11.54 -1.92 -9.50
C GLU A 100 10.24 -1.99 -10.29
N VAL A 101 9.15 -1.53 -9.67
CA VAL A 101 7.83 -1.48 -10.29
C VAL A 101 7.17 -0.13 -10.03
N SER A 102 6.32 0.27 -10.96
CA SER A 102 5.48 1.45 -10.82
C SER A 102 4.02 1.01 -10.86
N ILE A 103 3.30 1.24 -9.77
CA ILE A 103 1.89 0.90 -9.63
C ILE A 103 1.07 2.15 -9.32
N ALA A 104 -0.18 2.15 -9.73
CA ALA A 104 -1.13 3.18 -9.35
C ALA A 104 -2.47 2.54 -8.96
N GLY A 105 -3.10 3.11 -7.94
CA GLY A 105 -4.37 2.60 -7.46
C GLY A 105 -4.96 3.50 -6.37
N ARG A 106 -6.11 3.09 -5.87
CA ARG A 106 -6.78 3.79 -4.78
C ARG A 106 -6.27 3.30 -3.44
N MET A 107 -5.83 4.23 -2.59
CA MET A 107 -5.51 3.91 -1.20
C MET A 107 -6.79 3.62 -0.42
N MET A 108 -6.98 2.35 -0.05
CA MET A 108 -8.17 1.89 0.68
C MET A 108 -7.98 1.96 2.19
N PHE A 109 -6.75 1.80 2.65
CA PHE A 109 -6.41 1.78 4.06
C PHE A 109 -4.99 2.33 4.27
N LYS A 110 -4.79 3.14 5.32
CA LYS A 110 -3.49 3.67 5.75
C LYS A 110 -3.35 3.48 7.26
N ARG A 111 -2.27 2.86 7.70
CA ARG A 111 -1.90 2.70 9.11
C ARG A 111 -0.51 3.28 9.32
N VAL A 112 -0.44 4.38 10.07
CA VAL A 112 0.81 5.05 10.42
C VAL A 112 1.33 4.47 11.73
N MET A 113 2.62 4.11 11.75
CA MET A 113 3.32 3.56 12.91
C MET A 113 4.65 4.32 13.08
N GLY A 114 4.57 5.58 13.49
CA GLY A 114 5.74 6.45 13.66
C GLY A 114 6.43 6.75 12.33
N LYS A 115 7.66 6.23 12.14
CA LYS A 115 8.46 6.44 10.93
C LYS A 115 8.12 5.51 9.77
N ALA A 116 7.17 4.61 9.96
CA ALA A 116 6.73 3.66 8.94
C ALA A 116 5.20 3.66 8.80
N SER A 117 4.71 3.35 7.63
CA SER A 117 3.29 3.22 7.33
C SER A 117 3.04 1.98 6.49
N PHE A 118 1.88 1.37 6.72
CA PHE A 118 1.33 0.36 5.83
C PHE A 118 0.12 0.95 5.14
N CYS A 119 0.01 0.78 3.84
CA CYS A 119 -1.20 1.12 3.10
C CYS A 119 -1.60 0.01 2.14
N ASN A 120 -2.90 -0.14 1.93
CA ASN A 120 -3.44 -1.04 0.93
C ASN A 120 -3.85 -0.23 -0.29
N ILE A 121 -3.28 -0.57 -1.44
CA ILE A 121 -3.59 0.03 -2.73
C ILE A 121 -4.43 -0.97 -3.52
N GLN A 122 -5.58 -0.50 -3.99
CA GLN A 122 -6.48 -1.24 -4.87
C GLN A 122 -6.37 -0.70 -6.29
N ASP A 123 -6.12 -1.58 -7.24
CA ASP A 123 -6.13 -1.31 -8.67
C ASP A 123 -7.19 -2.16 -9.40
N LEU A 124 -7.11 -2.24 -10.73
CA LEU A 124 -8.02 -3.01 -11.57
C LEU A 124 -7.92 -4.52 -11.36
N LYS A 125 -6.79 -5.03 -10.88
CA LYS A 125 -6.50 -6.45 -10.75
C LYS A 125 -6.48 -6.96 -9.30
N GLY A 126 -6.67 -6.08 -8.33
CA GLY A 126 -6.77 -6.49 -6.93
C GLY A 126 -6.20 -5.50 -5.94
N ASN A 127 -5.67 -6.03 -4.83
CA ASN A 127 -5.10 -5.25 -3.74
C ASN A 127 -3.67 -5.69 -3.46
N ILE A 128 -2.83 -4.71 -3.12
CA ILE A 128 -1.48 -4.95 -2.63
C ILE A 128 -1.21 -4.09 -1.39
N GLN A 129 -0.56 -4.69 -0.39
CA GLN A 129 -0.07 -3.94 0.76
C GLN A 129 1.30 -3.35 0.45
N VAL A 130 1.46 -2.07 0.76
CA VAL A 130 2.70 -1.32 0.57
C VAL A 130 3.22 -0.88 1.94
N TYR A 131 4.49 -1.14 2.18
CA TYR A 131 5.24 -0.59 3.31
C TYR A 131 5.98 0.66 2.87
N VAL A 132 5.79 1.75 3.61
CA VAL A 132 6.40 3.04 3.32
C VAL A 132 7.20 3.47 4.53
N ALA A 133 8.52 3.56 4.40
CA ALA A 133 9.41 4.07 5.43
C ALA A 133 9.77 5.54 5.14
N ARG A 134 9.63 6.39 6.16
CA ARG A 134 9.98 7.81 6.07
C ARG A 134 11.42 8.03 5.63
N ASP A 135 12.32 7.22 6.16
CA ASP A 135 13.74 7.33 5.87
C ASP A 135 14.10 6.99 4.42
N ASN A 136 13.21 6.25 3.71
CA ASN A 136 13.40 5.89 2.30
C ASN A 136 12.85 6.95 1.33
N ILE A 137 11.73 7.61 1.69
CA ILE A 137 11.06 8.57 0.79
C ILE A 137 11.25 10.03 1.16
N GLY A 138 11.89 10.31 2.32
CA GLY A 138 12.05 11.65 2.87
C GLY A 138 10.85 12.12 3.68
N GLU A 139 11.09 13.09 4.54
CA GLU A 139 10.10 13.60 5.50
C GLU A 139 8.95 14.32 4.80
N ASP A 140 9.25 15.15 3.80
CA ASP A 140 8.26 15.91 3.02
C ASP A 140 7.28 15.04 2.23
N SER A 141 7.76 13.89 1.74
CA SER A 141 6.92 12.94 0.99
C SER A 141 6.13 12.00 1.89
N TYR A 142 6.56 11.84 3.14
CA TYR A 142 5.92 10.99 4.12
C TYR A 142 4.78 11.67 4.87
N ALA A 143 4.77 13.01 4.97
CA ALA A 143 3.85 13.84 5.75
C ALA A 143 2.34 13.80 5.33
#